data_1b5cceaf44aa0688cb629fc19dd38357
#
_entry.id   1b5cceaf44aa0688cb629fc19dd38357
#
_cell.length_a   1.000
_cell.length_b   1.000
_cell.length_c   1.000
_cell.angle_alpha   90.00
_cell.angle_beta   90.00
_cell.angle_gamma   90.00
#
_symmetry.space_group_name_H-M   'P 1'
#
loop_
_entity.id
_entity.type
_entity.pdbx_description
1 polymer ?
#
loop_
_entity_poly.entity_id
_entity_poly.type
_entity_poly.pdbx_seq_one_letter_code
_entity_poly.pdbx_strand_id
1 'polypeptide(L)'
;ISQEVHKTNALLYVDGVHLTPHTPIDMQAMGADFFGLSLYKLLGPHCAAIAAKPELLKTLNNDKLLPATSNVPERFEFGTLPYELMAGCTAAIDYLANMVEGGTGSRRQRIIHSMTALEKYEDELFKYLETEIAALPGITLYGHAKKRTPTIYFNLKGIEGAAVYQHLAGL
;
A
#
# COMPACT_ATOMS: atom_id res chain seq x y z
N ILE A 1 13.19 -6.01 -10.36
CA ILE A 1 13.45 -6.69 -9.07
C ILE A 1 12.95 -8.12 -9.13
N SER A 2 11.64 -8.39 -9.39
CA SER A 2 11.08 -9.75 -9.38
C SER A 2 11.82 -10.74 -10.27
N GLN A 3 12.18 -10.33 -11.49
CA GLN A 3 12.96 -11.16 -12.40
C GLN A 3 14.32 -11.58 -11.82
N GLU A 4 15.01 -10.71 -11.09
CA GLU A 4 16.29 -11.04 -10.47
C GLU A 4 16.11 -11.96 -9.26
N VAL A 5 15.07 -11.70 -8.43
CA VAL A 5 14.75 -12.54 -7.28
C VAL A 5 14.43 -13.97 -7.73
N HIS A 6 13.60 -14.12 -8.73
CA HIS A 6 13.15 -15.43 -9.21
C HIS A 6 14.26 -16.25 -9.92
N LYS A 7 15.35 -15.63 -10.38
CA LYS A 7 16.52 -16.36 -10.88
C LYS A 7 17.17 -17.25 -9.81
N THR A 8 16.99 -16.92 -8.55
CA THR A 8 17.55 -17.67 -7.41
C THR A 8 16.52 -18.59 -6.75
N ASN A 9 15.34 -18.77 -7.34
CA ASN A 9 14.19 -19.49 -6.75
C ASN A 9 13.72 -18.90 -5.41
N ALA A 10 14.10 -17.66 -5.10
CA ALA A 10 13.59 -16.95 -3.93
C ALA A 10 12.19 -16.41 -4.18
N LEU A 11 11.42 -16.25 -3.12
CA LEU A 11 10.08 -15.64 -3.14
C LEU A 11 10.21 -14.13 -2.89
N LEU A 12 9.36 -13.36 -3.56
CA LEU A 12 9.28 -11.91 -3.42
C LEU A 12 8.06 -11.52 -2.59
N TYR A 13 8.31 -10.98 -1.40
CA TYR A 13 7.30 -10.29 -0.61
C TYR A 13 7.38 -8.78 -0.85
N VAL A 14 6.27 -8.18 -1.24
CA VAL A 14 6.15 -6.73 -1.39
C VAL A 14 5.35 -6.17 -0.21
N ASP A 15 5.97 -5.32 0.59
CA ASP A 15 5.26 -4.49 1.55
C ASP A 15 4.61 -3.32 0.82
N GLY A 16 3.31 -3.43 0.58
CA GLY A 16 2.50 -2.43 -0.10
C GLY A 16 1.74 -1.50 0.83
N VAL A 17 2.00 -1.54 2.14
CA VAL A 17 1.26 -0.79 3.15
C VAL A 17 1.21 0.70 2.86
N HIS A 18 2.30 1.27 2.37
CA HIS A 18 2.34 2.70 1.99
C HIS A 18 1.97 2.93 0.52
N LEU A 19 2.22 1.98 -0.37
CA LEU A 19 1.94 2.11 -1.80
C LEU A 19 0.44 2.04 -2.12
N THR A 20 -0.28 1.14 -1.46
CA THR A 20 -1.65 0.77 -1.81
C THR A 20 -2.65 1.94 -1.83
N PRO A 21 -2.60 2.95 -0.93
CA PRO A 21 -3.52 4.08 -0.98
C PRO A 21 -3.27 5.06 -2.13
N HIS A 22 -2.15 4.97 -2.84
CA HIS A 22 -1.72 5.99 -3.81
C HIS A 22 -1.78 5.58 -5.28
N THR A 23 -1.90 4.28 -5.59
CA THR A 23 -1.85 3.80 -6.99
C THR A 23 -2.64 2.50 -7.14
N PRO A 24 -3.16 2.20 -8.36
CA PRO A 24 -3.76 0.89 -8.62
C PRO A 24 -2.72 -0.23 -8.44
N ILE A 25 -3.05 -1.20 -7.63
CA ILE A 25 -2.16 -2.34 -7.38
C ILE A 25 -2.42 -3.46 -8.38
N ASP A 26 -1.36 -3.97 -9.00
CA ASP A 26 -1.36 -5.19 -9.79
C ASP A 26 -0.20 -6.09 -9.34
N MET A 27 -0.52 -7.01 -8.43
CA MET A 27 0.44 -7.95 -7.87
C MET A 27 1.06 -8.85 -8.94
N GLN A 28 0.30 -9.22 -9.98
CA GLN A 28 0.81 -10.07 -11.07
C GLN A 28 1.82 -9.32 -11.93
N ALA A 29 1.51 -8.07 -12.30
CA ALA A 29 2.42 -7.23 -13.06
C ALA A 29 3.71 -6.91 -12.29
N MET A 30 3.64 -6.81 -10.96
CA MET A 30 4.81 -6.66 -10.09
C MET A 30 5.66 -7.93 -10.03
N GLY A 31 5.09 -9.09 -10.33
CA GLY A 31 5.71 -10.39 -10.12
C GLY A 31 5.91 -10.70 -8.63
N ALA A 32 5.04 -10.20 -7.77
CA ALA A 32 5.09 -10.48 -6.34
C ALA A 32 4.45 -11.83 -6.01
N ASP A 33 5.08 -12.60 -5.12
CA ASP A 33 4.55 -13.85 -4.59
C ASP A 33 3.62 -13.58 -3.40
N PHE A 34 3.98 -12.57 -2.60
CA PHE A 34 3.18 -12.04 -1.49
C PHE A 34 3.08 -10.53 -1.60
N PHE A 35 1.92 -10.01 -1.20
CA PHE A 35 1.68 -8.57 -1.13
C PHE A 35 0.97 -8.24 0.17
N GLY A 36 1.60 -7.46 1.05
CA GLY A 36 1.05 -6.99 2.30
C GLY A 36 0.42 -5.60 2.17
N LEU A 37 -0.77 -5.42 2.76
CA LEU A 37 -1.47 -4.14 2.78
C LEU A 37 -2.20 -3.91 4.10
N SER A 38 -2.43 -2.63 4.43
CA SER A 38 -3.21 -2.21 5.59
C SER A 38 -4.47 -1.48 5.13
N LEU A 39 -5.63 -2.04 5.49
CA LEU A 39 -6.92 -1.49 5.03
C LEU A 39 -7.24 -0.13 5.67
N TYR A 40 -6.75 0.14 6.90
CA TYR A 40 -6.93 1.45 7.53
C TYR A 40 -6.26 2.60 6.76
N LYS A 41 -5.26 2.32 5.93
CA LYS A 41 -4.66 3.31 5.02
C LYS A 41 -5.46 3.49 3.72
N LEU A 42 -6.43 2.61 3.49
CA LEU A 42 -7.37 2.61 2.36
C LEU A 42 -8.78 3.02 2.80
N LEU A 43 -8.90 3.90 3.78
CA LEU A 43 -10.18 4.36 4.35
C LEU A 43 -11.01 3.22 5.00
N GLY A 44 -10.39 2.08 5.25
CA GLY A 44 -11.00 0.92 5.90
C GLY A 44 -10.73 0.87 7.41
N PRO A 45 -11.23 -0.15 8.08
CA PRO A 45 -10.99 -0.36 9.51
C PRO A 45 -9.56 -0.84 9.79
N HIS A 46 -9.15 -0.91 11.06
CA HIS A 46 -7.85 -1.41 11.49
C HIS A 46 -7.71 -2.92 11.22
N CYS A 47 -7.47 -3.22 9.97
CA CYS A 47 -7.28 -4.56 9.46
C CYS A 47 -6.12 -4.56 8.46
N ALA A 48 -5.40 -5.66 8.40
CA ALA A 48 -4.35 -5.89 7.41
C ALA A 48 -4.63 -7.19 6.66
N ALA A 49 -4.09 -7.31 5.47
CA ALA A 49 -4.18 -8.52 4.66
C ALA A 49 -2.86 -8.82 3.98
N ILE A 50 -2.62 -10.11 3.73
CA ILE A 50 -1.55 -10.59 2.86
C ILE A 50 -2.21 -11.34 1.72
N ALA A 51 -1.97 -10.89 0.50
CA ALA A 51 -2.41 -11.58 -0.70
C ALA A 51 -1.30 -12.51 -1.20
N ALA A 52 -1.67 -13.72 -1.58
CA ALA A 52 -0.78 -14.68 -2.23
C ALA A 52 -1.60 -15.66 -3.09
N LYS A 53 -0.94 -16.34 -4.02
CA LYS A 53 -1.62 -17.37 -4.82
C LYS A 53 -1.93 -18.61 -3.96
N PRO A 54 -3.14 -19.17 -4.04
CA PRO A 54 -3.49 -20.37 -3.28
C PRO A 54 -2.54 -21.56 -3.53
N GLU A 55 -2.05 -21.70 -4.77
CA GLU A 55 -1.10 -22.76 -5.13
C GLU A 55 0.22 -22.63 -4.37
N LEU A 56 0.72 -21.41 -4.23
CA LEU A 56 1.91 -21.15 -3.43
C LEU A 56 1.66 -21.44 -1.94
N LEU A 57 0.55 -20.95 -1.40
CA LEU A 57 0.20 -21.16 0.01
C LEU A 57 0.10 -22.66 0.37
N LYS A 58 -0.35 -23.52 -0.55
CA LYS A 58 -0.42 -24.97 -0.36
C LYS A 58 0.95 -25.63 -0.21
N THR A 59 2.01 -25.06 -0.78
CA THR A 59 3.36 -25.61 -0.71
C THR A 59 4.11 -25.23 0.55
N LEU A 60 3.64 -24.22 1.28
CA LEU A 60 4.33 -23.72 2.47
C LEU A 60 4.03 -24.63 3.67
N ASN A 61 5.09 -25.00 4.38
CA ASN A 61 4.98 -25.72 5.65
C ASN A 61 4.95 -24.70 6.79
N ASN A 62 3.77 -24.19 7.10
CA ASN A 62 3.58 -23.21 8.21
C ASN A 62 3.14 -23.92 9.49
N ASP A 63 3.55 -23.38 10.62
CA ASP A 63 2.94 -23.69 11.89
C ASP A 63 1.48 -23.23 11.90
N LYS A 64 0.59 -24.07 12.38
CA LYS A 64 -0.83 -23.79 12.48
C LYS A 64 -1.38 -24.19 13.84
N LEU A 65 -2.49 -23.59 14.23
CA LEU A 65 -3.21 -24.06 15.42
C LEU A 65 -3.71 -25.48 15.22
N LEU A 66 -3.66 -26.29 16.26
CA LEU A 66 -4.09 -27.68 16.23
C LEU A 66 -5.53 -27.86 15.69
N PRO A 67 -6.52 -27.03 16.09
CA PRO A 67 -7.89 -27.15 15.59
C PRO A 67 -8.08 -26.55 14.18
N ALA A 68 -7.09 -25.81 13.64
CA ALA A 68 -7.22 -25.21 12.31
C ALA A 68 -7.23 -26.29 11.22
N THR A 69 -8.01 -26.07 10.16
CA THR A 69 -8.03 -26.97 8.99
C THR A 69 -6.69 -26.94 8.26
N SER A 70 -6.48 -27.86 7.34
CA SER A 70 -5.32 -27.84 6.43
C SER A 70 -5.61 -27.11 5.13
N ASN A 71 -6.82 -26.58 4.97
CA ASN A 71 -7.22 -25.83 3.78
C ASN A 71 -6.58 -24.44 3.75
N VAL A 72 -6.44 -23.88 2.58
CA VAL A 72 -6.00 -22.51 2.33
C VAL A 72 -7.24 -21.65 2.07
N PRO A 73 -7.35 -20.47 2.66
CA PRO A 73 -6.36 -19.76 3.48
C PRO A 73 -6.37 -20.10 4.99
N GLU A 74 -7.33 -20.86 5.49
CA GLU A 74 -7.65 -21.02 6.93
C GLU A 74 -6.47 -21.58 7.74
N ARG A 75 -5.58 -22.38 7.12
CA ARG A 75 -4.38 -22.88 7.79
C ARG A 75 -3.41 -21.79 8.25
N PHE A 76 -3.53 -20.56 7.72
CA PHE A 76 -2.72 -19.40 8.09
C PHE A 76 -3.44 -18.47 9.07
N GLU A 77 -4.64 -18.81 9.50
CA GLU A 77 -5.46 -17.99 10.40
C GLU A 77 -5.34 -18.52 11.84
N PHE A 78 -5.23 -17.59 12.80
CA PHE A 78 -4.99 -17.92 14.20
C PHE A 78 -6.27 -17.84 15.06
N GLY A 79 -7.40 -18.27 14.51
CA GLY A 79 -8.69 -18.32 15.20
C GLY A 79 -9.79 -17.60 14.44
N THR A 80 -10.86 -17.26 15.17
CA THR A 80 -12.02 -16.55 14.61
C THR A 80 -11.60 -15.19 14.05
N LEU A 81 -11.90 -14.95 12.80
CA LEU A 81 -11.60 -13.69 12.13
C LEU A 81 -12.55 -12.57 12.58
N PRO A 82 -12.12 -11.30 12.53
CA PRO A 82 -12.97 -10.15 12.83
C PRO A 82 -13.90 -9.85 11.65
N TYR A 83 -14.99 -10.58 11.54
CA TYR A 83 -15.91 -10.52 10.38
C TYR A 83 -16.51 -9.14 10.16
N GLU A 84 -16.77 -8.39 11.24
CA GLU A 84 -17.23 -7.00 11.18
C GLU A 84 -16.19 -6.08 10.51
N LEU A 85 -14.90 -6.27 10.79
CA LEU A 85 -13.83 -5.52 10.13
C LEU A 85 -13.68 -5.95 8.67
N MET A 86 -13.85 -7.24 8.35
CA MET A 86 -13.83 -7.72 6.96
C MET A 86 -14.97 -7.12 6.14
N ALA A 87 -16.16 -6.99 6.71
CA ALA A 87 -17.28 -6.29 6.08
C ALA A 87 -16.96 -4.81 5.85
N GLY A 88 -16.35 -4.14 6.84
CA GLY A 88 -15.84 -2.77 6.70
C GLY A 88 -14.78 -2.62 5.62
N CYS A 89 -13.86 -3.58 5.48
CA CYS A 89 -12.88 -3.61 4.38
C CYS A 89 -13.56 -3.69 3.01
N THR A 90 -14.58 -4.53 2.88
CA THR A 90 -15.36 -4.64 1.64
C THR A 90 -16.03 -3.32 1.29
N ALA A 91 -16.64 -2.66 2.26
CA ALA A 91 -17.29 -1.34 2.08
C ALA A 91 -16.27 -0.27 1.66
N ALA A 92 -15.07 -0.26 2.24
CA ALA A 92 -14.00 0.66 1.85
C ALA A 92 -13.56 0.44 0.39
N ILE A 93 -13.41 -0.80 -0.04
CA ILE A 93 -13.09 -1.13 -1.43
C ILE A 93 -14.22 -0.71 -2.38
N ASP A 94 -15.48 -0.88 -2.00
CA ASP A 94 -16.63 -0.44 -2.79
C ASP A 94 -16.72 1.09 -2.84
N TYR A 95 -16.39 1.79 -1.76
CA TYR A 95 -16.26 3.25 -1.76
C TYR A 95 -15.19 3.71 -2.75
N LEU A 96 -13.98 3.17 -2.67
CA LEU A 96 -12.90 3.49 -3.59
C LEU A 96 -13.25 3.21 -5.05
N ALA A 97 -13.99 2.12 -5.31
CA ALA A 97 -14.44 1.80 -6.67
C ALA A 97 -15.41 2.83 -7.26
N ASN A 98 -16.07 3.62 -6.43
CA ASN A 98 -17.08 4.62 -6.83
C ASN A 98 -16.70 6.05 -6.43
N MET A 99 -15.47 6.27 -5.98
CA MET A 99 -15.01 7.57 -5.50
C MET A 99 -14.95 8.62 -6.62
N VAL A 100 -14.61 8.20 -7.84
CA VAL A 100 -14.52 9.07 -9.00
C VAL A 100 -15.63 8.71 -10.00
N GLU A 101 -16.38 9.72 -10.42
CA GLU A 101 -17.45 9.55 -11.41
C GLU A 101 -16.91 9.08 -12.77
N GLY A 102 -17.76 8.46 -13.58
CA GLY A 102 -17.43 7.98 -14.92
C GLY A 102 -16.79 6.58 -14.96
N GLY A 103 -16.47 5.98 -13.83
CA GLY A 103 -16.00 4.60 -13.77
C GLY A 103 -17.10 3.60 -14.12
N THR A 104 -16.86 2.72 -15.09
CA THR A 104 -17.81 1.71 -15.57
C THR A 104 -17.25 0.31 -15.50
N GLY A 105 -18.09 -0.71 -15.69
CA GLY A 105 -17.70 -2.10 -15.75
C GLY A 105 -17.58 -2.78 -14.37
N SER A 106 -16.67 -3.74 -14.27
CA SER A 106 -16.44 -4.51 -13.04
C SER A 106 -15.92 -3.64 -11.90
N ARG A 107 -16.05 -4.11 -10.64
CA ARG A 107 -15.45 -3.42 -9.48
C ARG A 107 -13.95 -3.15 -9.68
N ARG A 108 -13.21 -4.12 -10.23
CA ARG A 108 -11.79 -3.94 -10.53
C ARG A 108 -11.53 -2.78 -11.52
N GLN A 109 -12.32 -2.68 -12.57
CA GLN A 109 -12.18 -1.60 -13.55
C GLN A 109 -12.48 -0.23 -12.92
N ARG A 110 -13.52 -0.14 -12.10
CA ARG A 110 -13.85 1.10 -11.38
C ARG A 110 -12.76 1.49 -10.36
N ILE A 111 -12.19 0.51 -9.62
CA ILE A 111 -11.03 0.77 -8.74
C ILE A 111 -9.85 1.33 -9.53
N ILE A 112 -9.49 0.72 -10.65
CA ILE A 112 -8.40 1.21 -11.50
C ILE A 112 -8.69 2.64 -11.95
N HIS A 113 -9.91 2.93 -12.41
CA HIS A 113 -10.32 4.27 -12.81
C HIS A 113 -10.14 5.30 -11.68
N SER A 114 -10.72 5.03 -10.51
CA SER A 114 -10.64 5.93 -9.35
C SER A 114 -9.21 6.12 -8.84
N MET A 115 -8.46 5.04 -8.69
CA MET A 115 -7.09 5.10 -8.18
C MET A 115 -6.12 5.77 -9.16
N THR A 116 -6.35 5.62 -10.48
CA THR A 116 -5.55 6.34 -11.48
C THR A 116 -5.82 7.85 -11.44
N ALA A 117 -7.07 8.24 -11.24
CA ALA A 117 -7.42 9.66 -11.08
C ALA A 117 -6.84 10.25 -9.78
N LEU A 118 -6.87 9.49 -8.69
CA LEU A 118 -6.25 9.87 -7.42
C LEU A 118 -4.74 10.03 -7.57
N GLU A 119 -4.04 9.04 -8.15
CA GLU A 119 -2.59 9.08 -8.42
C GLU A 119 -2.22 10.36 -9.18
N LYS A 120 -2.98 10.68 -10.22
CA LYS A 120 -2.75 11.90 -11.00
C LYS A 120 -2.92 13.17 -10.16
N TYR A 121 -3.97 13.26 -9.37
CA TYR A 121 -4.23 14.41 -8.48
C TYR A 121 -3.12 14.57 -7.44
N GLU A 122 -2.72 13.49 -6.80
CA GLU A 122 -1.64 13.49 -5.82
C GLU A 122 -0.29 13.85 -6.45
N ASP A 123 0.01 13.38 -7.66
CA ASP A 123 1.23 13.73 -8.41
C ASP A 123 1.33 15.23 -8.69
N GLU A 124 0.22 15.88 -9.03
CA GLU A 124 0.17 17.33 -9.26
C GLU A 124 0.45 18.11 -7.97
N LEU A 125 -0.20 17.74 -6.87
CA LEU A 125 0.04 18.35 -5.55
C LEU A 125 1.48 18.10 -5.06
N PHE A 126 1.96 16.88 -5.25
CA PHE A 126 3.30 16.49 -4.83
C PHE A 126 4.39 17.29 -5.56
N LYS A 127 4.27 17.46 -6.88
CA LYS A 127 5.21 18.26 -7.67
C LYS A 127 5.23 19.73 -7.20
N TYR A 128 4.04 20.28 -6.93
CA TYR A 128 3.95 21.62 -6.38
C TYR A 128 4.68 21.73 -5.04
N LEU A 129 4.34 20.86 -4.09
CA LEU A 129 4.94 20.83 -2.76
C LEU A 129 6.45 20.59 -2.80
N GLU A 130 6.93 19.65 -3.60
CA GLU A 130 8.36 19.35 -3.75
C GLU A 130 9.12 20.56 -4.30
N THR A 131 8.56 21.26 -5.28
CA THR A 131 9.15 22.46 -5.87
C THR A 131 9.28 23.58 -4.84
N GLU A 132 8.23 23.85 -4.10
CA GLU A 132 8.21 24.90 -3.08
C GLU A 132 9.18 24.60 -1.92
N ILE A 133 9.20 23.35 -1.44
CA ILE A 133 10.13 22.94 -0.39
C ILE A 133 11.58 23.00 -0.89
N ALA A 134 11.86 22.56 -2.11
CA ALA A 134 13.20 22.61 -2.68
C ALA A 134 13.75 24.04 -2.84
N ALA A 135 12.88 25.03 -3.00
CA ALA A 135 13.24 26.43 -3.10
C ALA A 135 13.62 27.07 -1.74
N LEU A 136 13.30 26.44 -0.62
CA LEU A 136 13.61 26.97 0.72
C LEU A 136 15.11 26.90 1.01
N PRO A 137 15.72 27.96 1.57
CA PRO A 137 17.13 27.94 1.92
C PRO A 137 17.47 26.87 2.95
N GLY A 138 18.54 26.11 2.71
CA GLY A 138 19.04 25.12 3.65
C GLY A 138 18.33 23.76 3.59
N ILE A 139 17.38 23.56 2.70
CA ILE A 139 16.74 22.26 2.46
C ILE A 139 17.67 21.32 1.66
N THR A 140 17.67 20.08 2.07
CA THR A 140 18.22 18.96 1.30
C THR A 140 17.14 17.91 1.14
N LEU A 141 16.75 17.61 -0.10
CA LEU A 141 15.78 16.55 -0.43
C LEU A 141 16.47 15.20 -0.63
N TYR A 142 15.78 14.14 -0.26
CA TYR A 142 16.24 12.76 -0.44
C TYR A 142 15.22 11.92 -1.21
N GLY A 143 15.68 10.83 -1.84
CA GLY A 143 14.80 9.88 -2.51
C GLY A 143 14.31 10.33 -3.88
N HIS A 144 15.19 10.35 -4.88
CA HIS A 144 14.91 10.80 -6.24
C HIS A 144 14.51 9.67 -7.19
N ALA A 145 13.65 8.73 -6.75
CA ALA A 145 13.14 7.68 -7.63
C ALA A 145 12.26 8.28 -8.74
N LYS A 146 12.34 7.71 -9.95
CA LYS A 146 11.57 8.18 -11.12
C LYS A 146 10.05 8.06 -10.91
N LYS A 147 9.60 7.05 -10.17
CA LYS A 147 8.20 6.84 -9.80
C LYS A 147 8.18 6.50 -8.30
N ARG A 148 7.40 7.26 -7.54
CA ARG A 148 7.27 7.12 -6.09
C ARG A 148 5.92 7.62 -5.61
N THR A 149 5.53 7.25 -4.42
CA THR A 149 4.39 7.82 -3.72
C THR A 149 4.67 9.27 -3.30
N PRO A 150 3.64 10.09 -3.00
CA PRO A 150 3.80 11.50 -2.62
C PRO A 150 4.40 11.65 -1.22
N THR A 151 5.64 11.21 -1.06
CA THR A 151 6.39 11.27 0.21
C THR A 151 7.61 12.14 0.04
N ILE A 152 7.72 13.20 0.85
CA ILE A 152 8.89 14.08 0.89
C ILE A 152 9.72 13.72 2.10
N TYR A 153 11.00 13.47 1.86
CA TYR A 153 12.00 13.32 2.92
C TYR A 153 13.07 14.38 2.76
N PHE A 154 13.26 15.18 3.78
CA PHE A 154 14.19 16.32 3.74
C PHE A 154 14.86 16.59 5.09
N ASN A 155 15.98 17.28 5.03
CA ASN A 155 16.62 17.92 6.17
C ASN A 155 16.66 19.44 5.98
N LEU A 156 16.60 20.18 7.08
CA LEU A 156 16.85 21.61 7.14
C LEU A 156 18.19 21.84 7.85
N LYS A 157 19.11 22.52 7.18
CA LYS A 157 20.48 22.73 7.68
C LYS A 157 20.48 23.38 9.05
N GLY A 158 21.12 22.74 10.02
CA GLY A 158 21.27 23.24 11.38
C GLY A 158 20.04 23.13 12.27
N ILE A 159 18.96 22.48 11.80
CA ILE A 159 17.74 22.29 12.57
C ILE A 159 17.41 20.80 12.63
N GLU A 160 17.22 20.28 13.82
CA GLU A 160 16.81 18.91 14.05
C GLU A 160 15.35 18.68 13.59
N GLY A 161 15.09 17.49 13.01
CA GLY A 161 13.76 17.14 12.48
C GLY A 161 12.65 17.22 13.54
N ALA A 162 12.96 16.90 14.80
CA ALA A 162 12.00 17.03 15.92
C ALA A 162 11.59 18.50 16.14
N ALA A 163 12.51 19.45 15.98
CA ALA A 163 12.20 20.89 16.11
C ALA A 163 11.32 21.38 14.96
N VAL A 164 11.56 20.90 13.73
CA VAL A 164 10.68 21.17 12.58
C VAL A 164 9.26 20.65 12.84
N TYR A 165 9.16 19.38 13.30
CA TYR A 165 7.89 18.77 13.64
C TYR A 165 7.12 19.59 14.72
N GLN A 166 7.79 19.94 15.82
CA GLN A 166 7.17 20.70 16.91
C GLN A 166 6.67 22.08 16.45
N HIS A 167 7.44 22.75 15.60
CA HIS A 167 7.03 24.04 15.03
C HIS A 167 5.78 23.90 14.16
N LEU A 168 5.77 22.95 13.23
CA LEU A 168 4.62 22.70 12.33
C LEU A 168 3.38 22.22 13.08
N ALA A 169 3.55 21.46 14.16
CA ALA A 169 2.42 20.99 14.98
C ALA A 169 1.75 22.11 15.81
N GLY A 170 2.39 23.26 15.93
CA GLY A 170 1.85 24.44 16.62
C GLY A 170 1.12 25.44 15.71
N LEU A 171 1.07 25.17 14.40
CA LEU A 171 0.35 25.96 13.40
C LEU A 171 -1.05 25.38 13.14
#